data_23b3a717fea001b2ad3f714e084d801a
#
_entry.id   23b3a717fea001b2ad3f714e084d801a
#
_cell.length_a   1.000
_cell.length_b   1.000
_cell.length_c   1.000
_cell.angle_alpha   90.00
_cell.angle_beta   90.00
_cell.angle_gamma   90.00
#
_symmetry.space_group_name_H-M   'P 1'
#
loop_
_entity.id
_entity.type
_entity.pdbx_description
1 polymer ?
#
loop_
_entity_poly.entity_id
_entity_poly.type
_entity_poly.pdbx_seq_one_letter_code
_entity_poly.pdbx_strand_id
1 'polypeptide(L)'
;MDKNKKIECNITDGTLNIKEKSGFSFFSLFTLASVPTKIEISFPESYRDNGTIENADVTVASGSLSGDMPHTEKSTKIQLYSGKINSSVAAENFDINVSSGSADISSRTHKHKNVNVSVLSGKTTLDGFISEKSKYSLTSGKIASLNAGGGELYTNVTSGSLTLGCAEKITGIDAKVASGKAHISVPKDTGARVAYSVASGSIKIGLDGRNEKLTGSGSISYGNAEANVNVNVASGSFILDTYTLSE
;
A
#
# COMPACT_ATOMS: atom_id res chain seq x y z
N MET A 1 -15.96 -10.24 33.60
CA MET A 1 -15.19 -11.17 32.75
C MET A 1 -16.18 -11.87 31.86
N ASP A 2 -16.23 -11.52 30.60
CA ASP A 2 -17.19 -12.09 29.64
C ASP A 2 -16.74 -13.52 29.29
N LYS A 3 -17.50 -14.51 29.77
CA LYS A 3 -17.15 -15.95 29.68
C LYS A 3 -17.23 -16.53 28.26
N ASN A 4 -17.54 -15.73 27.25
CA ASN A 4 -17.87 -16.24 25.91
C ASN A 4 -16.83 -15.89 24.81
N LYS A 5 -15.80 -15.12 25.12
CA LYS A 5 -14.73 -14.84 24.15
C LYS A 5 -13.55 -15.77 24.42
N LYS A 6 -13.41 -16.81 23.59
CA LYS A 6 -12.24 -17.70 23.63
C LYS A 6 -11.20 -17.22 22.62
N ILE A 7 -10.03 -16.86 23.12
CA ILE A 7 -8.83 -16.69 22.30
C ILE A 7 -8.20 -18.08 22.19
N GLU A 8 -8.00 -18.55 20.96
CA GLU A 8 -7.22 -19.74 20.67
C GLU A 8 -5.83 -19.30 20.26
N CYS A 9 -4.84 -19.84 20.93
CA CYS A 9 -3.43 -19.65 20.62
C CYS A 9 -2.80 -21.03 20.44
N ASN A 10 -2.39 -21.35 19.23
CA ASN A 10 -1.81 -22.64 18.88
C ASN A 10 -0.53 -22.44 18.06
N ILE A 11 0.48 -23.25 18.33
CA ILE A 11 1.67 -23.36 17.49
C ILE A 11 1.56 -24.68 16.72
N THR A 12 1.55 -24.59 15.40
CA THR A 12 1.53 -25.76 14.51
C THR A 12 2.59 -25.55 13.43
N ASP A 13 3.49 -26.49 13.29
CA ASP A 13 4.58 -26.47 12.29
C ASP A 13 5.38 -25.15 12.29
N GLY A 14 5.75 -24.65 13.48
CA GLY A 14 6.49 -23.40 13.65
C GLY A 14 5.64 -22.13 13.42
N THR A 15 4.35 -22.25 13.17
CA THR A 15 3.44 -21.12 12.97
C THR A 15 2.63 -20.84 14.23
N LEU A 16 2.73 -19.63 14.76
CA LEU A 16 1.89 -19.13 15.84
C LEU A 16 0.54 -18.65 15.28
N ASN A 17 -0.53 -19.35 15.64
CA ASN A 17 -1.88 -18.98 15.27
C ASN A 17 -2.62 -18.38 16.48
N ILE A 18 -3.08 -17.14 16.36
CA ILE A 18 -3.92 -16.49 17.37
C ILE A 18 -5.25 -16.13 16.72
N LYS A 19 -6.34 -16.64 17.25
CA LYS A 19 -7.69 -16.40 16.73
C LYS A 19 -8.66 -16.05 17.87
N GLU A 20 -9.48 -15.04 17.67
CA GLU A 20 -10.64 -14.79 18.51
C GLU A 20 -11.83 -15.57 17.94
N LYS A 21 -12.39 -16.53 18.70
CA LYS A 21 -13.66 -17.17 18.37
C LYS A 21 -14.80 -16.27 18.84
N SER A 22 -15.45 -15.58 17.91
CA SER A 22 -16.75 -14.98 18.19
C SER A 22 -17.80 -16.08 18.25
N GLY A 23 -18.25 -16.43 19.45
CA GLY A 23 -19.45 -17.24 19.63
C GLY A 23 -20.67 -16.42 19.26
N PHE A 24 -21.30 -16.69 18.13
CA PHE A 24 -22.59 -16.11 17.77
C PHE A 24 -23.63 -16.76 18.72
N SER A 25 -23.94 -16.11 19.83
CA SER A 25 -25.04 -16.49 20.69
C SER A 25 -26.26 -15.64 20.33
N PHE A 26 -27.34 -16.26 19.94
CA PHE A 26 -28.63 -15.62 19.63
C PHE A 26 -29.20 -14.80 20.81
N PHE A 27 -28.62 -14.92 22.00
CA PHE A 27 -29.01 -14.23 23.24
C PHE A 27 -28.26 -12.91 23.46
N SER A 28 -27.30 -12.52 22.63
CA SER A 28 -26.52 -11.29 22.83
C SER A 28 -27.17 -10.01 22.26
N LEU A 29 -28.40 -10.09 21.79
CA LEU A 29 -29.14 -8.94 21.26
C LEU A 29 -29.48 -7.85 22.30
N PHE A 30 -29.19 -8.08 23.59
CA PHE A 30 -29.54 -7.14 24.67
C PHE A 30 -28.33 -6.66 25.51
N THR A 31 -27.10 -6.99 25.21
CA THR A 31 -25.95 -6.45 25.92
C THR A 31 -25.25 -5.40 25.07
N LEU A 32 -25.62 -4.16 25.29
CA LEU A 32 -25.11 -2.93 24.62
C LEU A 32 -23.67 -2.52 25.02
N ALA A 33 -22.89 -3.39 25.62
CA ALA A 33 -21.50 -3.09 25.97
C ALA A 33 -20.59 -4.29 25.63
N SER A 34 -20.08 -4.35 24.42
CA SER A 34 -18.94 -5.20 24.12
C SER A 34 -17.69 -4.61 24.77
N VAL A 35 -17.17 -5.25 25.80
CA VAL A 35 -15.86 -4.89 26.36
C VAL A 35 -14.82 -5.22 25.29
N PRO A 36 -13.99 -4.24 24.84
CA PRO A 36 -12.97 -4.51 23.84
C PRO A 36 -11.96 -5.51 24.42
N THR A 37 -11.66 -6.55 23.66
CA THR A 37 -10.61 -7.50 24.02
C THR A 37 -9.26 -6.92 23.57
N LYS A 38 -8.34 -6.75 24.52
CA LYS A 38 -6.94 -6.39 24.22
C LYS A 38 -6.11 -7.67 24.18
N ILE A 39 -5.44 -7.91 23.08
CA ILE A 39 -4.40 -8.94 22.93
C ILE A 39 -3.07 -8.20 22.79
N GLU A 40 -2.10 -8.54 23.61
CA GLU A 40 -0.76 -8.02 23.56
C GLU A 40 0.20 -9.16 23.23
N ILE A 41 0.96 -8.97 22.14
CA ILE A 41 1.96 -9.92 21.69
C ILE A 41 3.31 -9.23 21.81
N SER A 42 4.19 -9.78 22.63
CA SER A 42 5.55 -9.26 22.82
C SER A 42 6.55 -10.21 22.21
N PHE A 43 7.42 -9.67 21.38
CA PHE A 43 8.58 -10.36 20.82
C PHE A 43 9.85 -9.88 21.51
N PRO A 44 10.89 -10.73 21.67
CA PRO A 44 12.22 -10.27 22.04
C PRO A 44 12.71 -9.18 21.08
N GLU A 45 13.49 -8.22 21.57
CA GLU A 45 13.96 -7.09 20.78
C GLU A 45 14.78 -7.53 19.55
N SER A 46 15.48 -8.65 19.65
CA SER A 46 16.21 -9.28 18.53
C SER A 46 15.32 -9.63 17.31
N TYR A 47 14.02 -9.87 17.52
CA TYR A 47 13.08 -10.15 16.43
C TYR A 47 12.60 -8.91 15.70
N ARG A 48 12.88 -7.73 16.23
CA ARG A 48 12.50 -6.47 15.59
C ARG A 48 13.32 -6.21 14.32
N ASP A 49 14.62 -6.39 14.40
CA ASP A 49 15.58 -5.96 13.37
C ASP A 49 16.34 -7.12 12.71
N ASN A 50 16.50 -8.24 13.42
CA ASN A 50 17.22 -9.43 12.95
C ASN A 50 16.35 -10.68 13.10
N GLY A 51 15.15 -10.63 12.53
CA GLY A 51 14.13 -11.65 12.76
C GLY A 51 14.51 -13.04 12.24
N THR A 52 14.08 -14.04 13.01
CA THR A 52 14.07 -15.45 12.60
C THR A 52 12.67 -15.88 12.13
N ILE A 53 11.74 -14.94 11.95
CA ILE A 53 10.40 -15.21 11.44
C ILE A 53 10.43 -15.17 9.92
N GLU A 54 10.03 -16.24 9.29
CA GLU A 54 10.05 -16.35 7.83
C GLU A 54 8.93 -15.55 7.19
N ASN A 55 7.72 -15.70 7.71
CA ASN A 55 6.51 -15.02 7.20
C ASN A 55 5.61 -14.56 8.33
N ALA A 56 4.90 -13.44 8.13
CA ALA A 56 3.83 -12.97 8.98
C ALA A 56 2.55 -12.79 8.17
N ASP A 57 1.45 -13.39 8.61
CA ASP A 57 0.10 -13.19 8.03
C ASP A 57 -0.82 -12.66 9.13
N VAL A 58 -1.33 -11.44 8.93
CA VAL A 58 -2.14 -10.72 9.90
C VAL A 58 -3.48 -10.36 9.31
N THR A 59 -4.55 -10.80 9.94
CA THR A 59 -5.91 -10.46 9.55
C THR A 59 -6.60 -9.67 10.66
N VAL A 60 -7.05 -8.46 10.33
CA VAL A 60 -7.86 -7.60 11.19
C VAL A 60 -9.26 -7.54 10.61
N ALA A 61 -10.19 -8.32 11.16
CA ALA A 61 -11.57 -8.31 10.72
C ALA A 61 -12.28 -7.03 11.17
N SER A 62 -12.11 -6.68 12.46
CA SER A 62 -12.67 -5.49 13.09
C SER A 62 -11.79 -5.11 14.29
N GLY A 63 -11.68 -3.85 14.61
CA GLY A 63 -10.87 -3.38 15.73
C GLY A 63 -9.59 -2.66 15.30
N SER A 64 -8.53 -2.76 16.10
CA SER A 64 -7.27 -2.07 15.80
C SER A 64 -6.05 -2.93 16.08
N LEU A 65 -5.04 -2.78 15.21
CA LEU A 65 -3.70 -3.28 15.39
C LEU A 65 -2.74 -2.09 15.53
N SER A 66 -1.86 -2.12 16.52
CA SER A 66 -0.84 -1.09 16.70
C SER A 66 0.46 -1.69 17.22
N GLY A 67 1.57 -1.07 16.85
CA GLY A 67 2.92 -1.44 17.29
C GLY A 67 3.79 -1.97 16.16
N ASP A 68 5.06 -2.19 16.48
CA ASP A 68 6.04 -2.70 15.54
C ASP A 68 5.85 -4.20 15.31
N MET A 69 5.76 -4.60 14.06
CA MET A 69 5.76 -6.02 13.70
C MET A 69 7.20 -6.58 13.75
N PRO A 70 7.37 -7.88 14.04
CA PRO A 70 8.69 -8.50 13.93
C PRO A 70 9.22 -8.41 12.50
N HIS A 71 10.53 -8.42 12.35
CA HIS A 71 11.15 -8.57 11.04
C HIS A 71 10.82 -9.94 10.44
N THR A 72 10.46 -9.97 9.17
CA THR A 72 10.22 -11.19 8.42
C THR A 72 11.22 -11.33 7.27
N GLU A 73 11.83 -12.47 7.15
CA GLU A 73 12.85 -12.73 6.12
C GLU A 73 12.24 -12.74 4.71
N LYS A 74 11.02 -13.28 4.56
CA LYS A 74 10.39 -13.47 3.26
C LYS A 74 9.22 -12.50 3.04
N SER A 75 8.18 -12.59 3.86
CA SER A 75 6.97 -11.83 3.57
C SER A 75 6.17 -11.41 4.80
N THR A 76 5.58 -10.23 4.71
CA THR A 76 4.51 -9.76 5.60
C THR A 76 3.25 -9.52 4.79
N LYS A 77 2.16 -10.20 5.15
CA LYS A 77 0.84 -10.01 4.55
C LYS A 77 -0.14 -9.48 5.58
N ILE A 78 -0.87 -8.44 5.21
CA ILE A 78 -1.88 -7.81 6.06
C ILE A 78 -3.22 -7.79 5.33
N GLN A 79 -4.27 -8.25 6.01
CA GLN A 79 -5.65 -8.14 5.55
C GLN A 79 -6.47 -7.33 6.56
N LEU A 80 -6.98 -6.19 6.14
CA LEU A 80 -7.86 -5.34 6.93
C LEU A 80 -9.26 -5.30 6.30
N TYR A 81 -10.24 -5.92 6.96
CA TYR A 81 -11.63 -5.83 6.51
C TYR A 81 -12.30 -4.55 6.98
N SER A 82 -12.24 -4.26 8.29
CA SER A 82 -12.78 -3.04 8.88
C SER A 82 -12.01 -2.71 10.16
N GLY A 83 -11.69 -1.47 10.39
CA GLY A 83 -10.96 -1.05 11.58
C GLY A 83 -9.73 -0.20 11.26
N LYS A 84 -8.71 -0.30 12.11
CA LYS A 84 -7.53 0.55 11.99
C LYS A 84 -6.23 -0.23 12.21
N ILE A 85 -5.24 0.04 11.38
CA ILE A 85 -3.87 -0.43 11.57
C ILE A 85 -2.95 0.79 11.67
N ASN A 86 -2.06 0.78 12.67
CA ASN A 86 -0.95 1.72 12.82
C ASN A 86 0.27 0.91 13.23
N SER A 87 1.15 0.62 12.29
CA SER A 87 2.22 -0.35 12.49
C SER A 87 3.46 -0.01 11.68
N SER A 88 4.59 -0.56 12.08
CA SER A 88 5.78 -0.61 11.24
C SER A 88 6.10 -2.05 10.86
N VAL A 89 6.64 -2.24 9.66
CA VAL A 89 6.97 -3.55 9.12
C VAL A 89 8.41 -3.59 8.59
N ALA A 90 9.01 -4.77 8.62
CA ALA A 90 10.27 -5.05 7.95
C ALA A 90 10.16 -6.41 7.26
N ALA A 91 10.21 -6.43 5.93
CA ALA A 91 10.04 -7.63 5.11
C ALA A 91 10.68 -7.47 3.73
N GLU A 92 11.10 -8.57 3.11
CA GLU A 92 11.51 -8.53 1.69
C GLU A 92 10.31 -8.28 0.77
N ASN A 93 9.19 -8.94 1.05
CA ASN A 93 7.95 -8.78 0.30
C ASN A 93 6.83 -8.29 1.23
N PHE A 94 6.09 -7.29 0.79
CA PHE A 94 4.97 -6.73 1.54
C PHE A 94 3.67 -6.76 0.73
N ASP A 95 2.60 -7.27 1.33
CA ASP A 95 1.27 -7.34 0.74
C ASP A 95 0.24 -6.80 1.73
N ILE A 96 -0.55 -5.82 1.31
CA ILE A 96 -1.67 -5.32 2.11
C ILE A 96 -2.96 -5.22 1.30
N ASN A 97 -4.03 -5.76 1.88
CA ASN A 97 -5.39 -5.70 1.34
C ASN A 97 -6.32 -4.99 2.34
N VAL A 98 -6.86 -3.86 1.96
CA VAL A 98 -7.78 -3.05 2.78
C VAL A 98 -9.16 -3.01 2.12
N SER A 99 -10.15 -3.62 2.76
CA SER A 99 -11.54 -3.57 2.27
C SER A 99 -12.22 -2.27 2.63
N SER A 100 -12.27 -1.86 3.93
CA SER A 100 -13.02 -0.70 4.39
C SER A 100 -12.40 -0.07 5.62
N GLY A 101 -11.24 -0.10 5.94
CA GLY A 101 -10.64 0.52 7.14
C GLY A 101 -9.62 1.60 6.84
N SER A 102 -8.79 1.88 7.81
CA SER A 102 -7.66 2.78 7.70
C SER A 102 -6.37 2.06 8.08
N ALA A 103 -5.39 2.06 7.20
CA ALA A 103 -4.06 1.55 7.48
C ALA A 103 -3.03 2.68 7.36
N ASP A 104 -2.19 2.82 8.37
CA ASP A 104 -1.07 3.73 8.43
C ASP A 104 0.18 2.91 8.79
N ILE A 105 1.05 2.71 7.82
CA ILE A 105 2.14 1.74 7.95
C ILE A 105 3.44 2.35 7.44
N SER A 106 4.48 2.22 8.26
CA SER A 106 5.85 2.59 7.88
C SER A 106 6.71 1.36 7.61
N SER A 107 7.64 1.48 6.67
CA SER A 107 8.66 0.45 6.45
C SER A 107 9.90 0.74 7.28
N ARG A 108 10.47 -0.31 7.87
CA ARG A 108 11.81 -0.31 8.47
C ARG A 108 12.84 -1.02 7.58
N THR A 109 12.40 -1.57 6.46
CA THR A 109 13.27 -2.18 5.45
C THR A 109 13.78 -1.09 4.51
N HIS A 110 15.09 -1.08 4.24
CA HIS A 110 15.68 -0.11 3.34
C HIS A 110 15.14 -0.24 1.91
N LYS A 111 14.96 -1.48 1.43
CA LYS A 111 14.40 -1.75 0.11
C LYS A 111 13.65 -3.08 0.10
N HIS A 112 12.43 -3.06 -0.40
CA HIS A 112 11.62 -4.25 -0.64
C HIS A 112 11.89 -4.82 -2.04
N LYS A 113 11.67 -6.10 -2.22
CA LYS A 113 11.64 -6.72 -3.54
C LYS A 113 10.30 -6.47 -4.21
N ASN A 114 9.22 -6.77 -3.50
CA ASN A 114 7.87 -6.54 -3.99
C ASN A 114 7.01 -5.84 -2.94
N VAL A 115 6.20 -4.87 -3.39
CA VAL A 115 5.18 -4.19 -2.59
C VAL A 115 3.84 -4.27 -3.33
N ASN A 116 2.83 -4.92 -2.73
CA ASN A 116 1.49 -4.98 -3.27
C ASN A 116 0.50 -4.29 -2.33
N VAL A 117 -0.25 -3.35 -2.85
CA VAL A 117 -1.24 -2.58 -2.09
C VAL A 117 -2.57 -2.64 -2.80
N SER A 118 -3.59 -3.18 -2.15
CA SER A 118 -4.94 -3.25 -2.68
C SER A 118 -5.93 -2.61 -1.72
N VAL A 119 -6.68 -1.61 -2.19
CA VAL A 119 -7.67 -0.89 -1.38
C VAL A 119 -9.01 -0.86 -2.12
N LEU A 120 -10.02 -1.47 -1.52
CA LEU A 120 -11.36 -1.47 -2.09
C LEU A 120 -12.08 -0.16 -1.79
N SER A 121 -12.23 0.23 -0.51
CA SER A 121 -12.97 1.43 -0.09
C SER A 121 -12.32 2.20 1.06
N GLY A 122 -11.20 1.75 1.57
CA GLY A 122 -10.56 2.31 2.74
C GLY A 122 -9.57 3.43 2.44
N LYS A 123 -8.76 3.73 3.46
CA LYS A 123 -7.63 4.65 3.36
C LYS A 123 -6.35 3.93 3.76
N THR A 124 -5.33 4.04 2.93
CA THR A 124 -4.01 3.49 3.24
C THR A 124 -2.96 4.58 3.08
N THR A 125 -2.17 4.79 4.12
CA THR A 125 -0.98 5.64 4.10
C THR A 125 0.24 4.75 4.32
N LEU A 126 1.23 4.89 3.47
CA LEU A 126 2.48 4.13 3.51
C LEU A 126 3.66 5.10 3.50
N ASP A 127 4.68 4.81 4.27
CA ASP A 127 5.93 5.57 4.29
C ASP A 127 7.15 4.66 4.23
N GLY A 128 8.13 4.99 3.40
CA GLY A 128 9.39 4.26 3.27
C GLY A 128 9.32 2.96 2.48
N PHE A 129 8.28 2.72 1.68
CA PHE A 129 8.13 1.49 0.89
C PHE A 129 8.85 1.55 -0.46
N ILE A 130 10.16 1.75 -0.44
CA ILE A 130 11.02 1.67 -1.63
C ILE A 130 11.09 0.22 -2.09
N SER A 131 10.90 -0.06 -3.39
CA SER A 131 10.84 -1.43 -3.90
C SER A 131 11.35 -1.57 -5.33
N GLU A 132 11.77 -2.78 -5.71
CA GLU A 132 12.11 -3.10 -7.10
C GLU A 132 10.86 -3.16 -7.97
N LYS A 133 9.77 -3.71 -7.41
CA LYS A 133 8.45 -3.77 -8.06
C LYS A 133 7.36 -3.41 -7.09
N SER A 134 6.47 -2.52 -7.52
CA SER A 134 5.30 -2.16 -6.72
C SER A 134 4.02 -2.17 -7.54
N LYS A 135 2.94 -2.61 -6.89
CA LYS A 135 1.61 -2.63 -7.47
C LYS A 135 0.61 -1.99 -6.52
N TYR A 136 -0.08 -0.98 -7.01
CA TYR A 136 -1.13 -0.27 -6.29
C TYR A 136 -2.46 -0.44 -7.01
N SER A 137 -3.44 -1.04 -6.37
CA SER A 137 -4.78 -1.24 -6.89
C SER A 137 -5.79 -0.54 -6.00
N LEU A 138 -6.55 0.40 -6.56
CA LEU A 138 -7.50 1.22 -5.82
C LEU A 138 -8.86 1.23 -6.52
N THR A 139 -9.89 0.76 -5.83
CA THR A 139 -11.25 0.80 -6.38
C THR A 139 -11.94 2.13 -6.06
N SER A 140 -12.10 2.50 -4.78
CA SER A 140 -12.90 3.69 -4.41
C SER A 140 -12.31 4.54 -3.29
N GLY A 141 -11.30 4.09 -2.59
CA GLY A 141 -10.76 4.77 -1.42
C GLY A 141 -9.62 5.73 -1.72
N LYS A 142 -8.64 5.72 -0.85
CA LYS A 142 -7.44 6.56 -0.98
C LYS A 142 -6.19 5.77 -0.64
N ILE A 143 -5.19 5.87 -1.50
CA ILE A 143 -3.81 5.43 -1.20
C ILE A 143 -2.91 6.67 -1.26
N ALA A 144 -2.10 6.86 -0.22
CA ALA A 144 -0.99 7.80 -0.20
C ALA A 144 0.28 7.05 0.21
N SER A 145 1.31 7.11 -0.59
CA SER A 145 2.59 6.49 -0.26
C SER A 145 3.70 7.51 -0.48
N LEU A 146 4.36 7.85 0.62
CA LEU A 146 5.53 8.73 0.63
C LEU A 146 6.79 7.88 0.64
N ASN A 147 7.85 8.38 0.01
CA ASN A 147 9.10 7.63 -0.10
C ASN A 147 8.87 6.20 -0.64
N ALA A 148 7.99 6.12 -1.64
CA ALA A 148 7.67 4.88 -2.33
C ALA A 148 8.51 4.72 -3.59
N GLY A 149 8.39 3.56 -4.21
CA GLY A 149 8.88 3.36 -5.56
C GLY A 149 10.39 3.21 -5.64
N GLY A 150 10.81 3.03 -6.82
CA GLY A 150 12.06 2.57 -7.36
C GLY A 150 11.71 1.42 -8.31
N GLY A 151 12.42 1.22 -9.40
CA GLY A 151 12.12 0.12 -10.33
C GLY A 151 10.76 0.24 -11.06
N GLU A 152 10.00 -0.85 -11.10
CA GLU A 152 8.75 -0.95 -11.87
C GLU A 152 7.53 -0.63 -11.00
N LEU A 153 6.66 0.25 -11.49
CA LEU A 153 5.46 0.70 -10.81
C LEU A 153 4.20 0.39 -11.63
N TYR A 154 3.29 -0.41 -11.07
CA TYR A 154 1.99 -0.74 -11.64
C TYR A 154 0.87 -0.08 -10.84
N THR A 155 0.02 0.71 -11.48
CA THR A 155 -1.10 1.38 -10.81
C THR A 155 -2.41 1.12 -11.54
N ASN A 156 -3.46 0.78 -10.79
CA ASN A 156 -4.81 0.64 -11.29
C ASN A 156 -5.79 1.38 -10.39
N VAL A 157 -6.35 2.48 -10.88
CA VAL A 157 -7.27 3.34 -10.13
C VAL A 157 -8.62 3.37 -10.82
N THR A 158 -9.63 2.79 -10.19
CA THR A 158 -11.00 2.78 -10.74
C THR A 158 -11.70 4.10 -10.46
N SER A 159 -11.88 4.50 -9.19
CA SER A 159 -12.65 5.70 -8.82
C SER A 159 -12.03 6.54 -7.68
N GLY A 160 -11.04 6.04 -7.01
CA GLY A 160 -10.43 6.70 -5.85
C GLY A 160 -9.30 7.68 -6.17
N SER A 161 -8.49 7.98 -5.18
CA SER A 161 -7.33 8.86 -5.29
C SER A 161 -6.05 8.15 -4.85
N LEU A 162 -5.11 8.01 -5.77
CA LEU A 162 -3.76 7.49 -5.54
C LEU A 162 -2.76 8.64 -5.59
N THR A 163 -1.89 8.74 -4.59
CA THR A 163 -0.77 9.68 -4.55
C THR A 163 0.49 8.93 -4.16
N LEU A 164 1.50 8.97 -5.01
CA LEU A 164 2.80 8.31 -4.80
C LEU A 164 3.92 9.33 -4.94
N GLY A 165 4.86 9.33 -3.98
CA GLY A 165 6.13 10.04 -4.08
C GLY A 165 7.27 9.02 -4.18
N CYS A 166 7.92 8.91 -5.34
CA CYS A 166 8.99 7.94 -5.59
C CYS A 166 10.33 8.48 -5.09
N ALA A 167 10.95 7.84 -4.10
CA ALA A 167 12.22 8.26 -3.52
C ALA A 167 13.43 7.94 -4.41
N GLU A 168 13.33 6.91 -5.25
CA GLU A 168 14.38 6.47 -6.17
C GLU A 168 13.93 6.58 -7.62
N LYS A 169 14.90 6.52 -8.56
CA LYS A 169 14.63 6.47 -10.00
C LYS A 169 13.75 5.25 -10.32
N ILE A 170 12.73 5.52 -11.12
CA ILE A 170 11.86 4.48 -11.69
C ILE A 170 12.46 3.95 -12.99
N THR A 171 12.22 2.68 -13.30
CA THR A 171 12.53 2.07 -14.61
C THR A 171 11.30 2.01 -15.51
N GLY A 172 10.11 1.96 -14.92
CA GLY A 172 8.87 1.96 -15.65
C GLY A 172 7.63 2.26 -14.82
N ILE A 173 6.60 2.80 -15.48
CA ILE A 173 5.26 2.98 -14.94
C ILE A 173 4.26 2.39 -15.93
N ASP A 174 3.35 1.54 -15.44
CA ASP A 174 2.13 1.15 -16.14
C ASP A 174 0.92 1.63 -15.31
N ALA A 175 0.24 2.66 -15.81
CA ALA A 175 -0.84 3.32 -15.09
C ALA A 175 -2.17 3.20 -15.84
N LYS A 176 -3.20 2.70 -15.14
CA LYS A 176 -4.59 2.63 -15.63
C LYS A 176 -5.48 3.42 -14.70
N VAL A 177 -6.20 4.41 -15.25
CA VAL A 177 -7.14 5.26 -14.49
C VAL A 177 -8.49 5.28 -15.20
N ALA A 178 -9.50 4.66 -14.59
CA ALA A 178 -10.86 4.66 -15.14
C ALA A 178 -11.57 5.99 -14.91
N SER A 179 -11.96 6.31 -13.67
CA SER A 179 -12.63 7.57 -13.30
C SER A 179 -11.96 8.30 -12.14
N GLY A 180 -10.95 7.71 -11.52
CA GLY A 180 -10.28 8.25 -10.35
C GLY A 180 -9.17 9.24 -10.69
N LYS A 181 -8.30 9.45 -9.72
CA LYS A 181 -7.12 10.29 -9.84
C LYS A 181 -5.87 9.51 -9.42
N ALA A 182 -4.84 9.53 -10.27
CA ALA A 182 -3.50 9.08 -9.92
C ALA A 182 -2.52 10.25 -10.05
N HIS A 183 -1.75 10.48 -9.01
CA HIS A 183 -0.68 11.47 -8.96
C HIS A 183 0.60 10.77 -8.54
N ILE A 184 1.59 10.79 -9.39
CA ILE A 184 2.90 10.18 -9.16
C ILE A 184 3.95 11.27 -9.31
N SER A 185 4.75 11.46 -8.27
CA SER A 185 5.88 12.38 -8.29
C SER A 185 7.18 11.59 -8.28
N VAL A 186 8.10 11.94 -9.17
CA VAL A 186 9.38 11.25 -9.38
C VAL A 186 10.56 12.21 -9.15
N PRO A 187 11.79 11.71 -8.94
CA PRO A 187 12.97 12.56 -8.84
C PRO A 187 13.13 13.48 -10.04
N LYS A 188 13.66 14.68 -9.80
CA LYS A 188 13.77 15.77 -10.78
C LYS A 188 14.54 15.41 -12.07
N ASP A 189 15.50 14.51 -11.96
CA ASP A 189 16.35 14.05 -13.06
C ASP A 189 15.80 12.84 -13.83
N THR A 190 14.53 12.49 -13.57
CA THR A 190 13.87 11.38 -14.25
C THR A 190 13.53 11.74 -15.69
N GLY A 191 14.20 11.08 -16.65
CA GLY A 191 13.81 11.10 -18.06
C GLY A 191 12.88 9.94 -18.38
N ALA A 192 11.89 10.15 -19.24
CA ALA A 192 10.91 9.13 -19.56
C ALA A 192 10.44 9.16 -21.03
N ARG A 193 10.15 7.98 -21.57
CA ARG A 193 9.33 7.81 -22.77
C ARG A 193 7.91 7.50 -22.34
N VAL A 194 6.99 8.40 -22.61
CA VAL A 194 5.58 8.30 -22.21
C VAL A 194 4.74 7.92 -23.41
N ALA A 195 4.18 6.72 -23.41
CA ALA A 195 3.11 6.30 -24.30
C ALA A 195 1.77 6.49 -23.58
N TYR A 196 0.79 7.11 -24.21
CA TYR A 196 -0.45 7.48 -23.54
C TYR A 196 -1.69 7.31 -24.41
N SER A 197 -2.82 7.07 -23.74
CA SER A 197 -4.15 7.05 -24.34
C SER A 197 -5.15 7.69 -23.38
N VAL A 198 -5.91 8.68 -23.88
CA VAL A 198 -6.94 9.40 -23.10
C VAL A 198 -8.25 9.38 -23.88
N ALA A 199 -9.30 8.80 -23.32
CA ALA A 199 -10.62 8.82 -23.94
C ALA A 199 -11.35 10.15 -23.63
N SER A 200 -11.67 10.46 -22.36
CA SER A 200 -12.33 11.72 -21.98
C SER A 200 -11.74 12.40 -20.74
N GLY A 201 -10.70 11.83 -20.17
CA GLY A 201 -10.01 12.37 -18.98
C GLY A 201 -8.90 13.36 -19.28
N SER A 202 -7.90 13.39 -18.44
CA SER A 202 -6.71 14.21 -18.64
C SER A 202 -5.43 13.55 -18.16
N ILE A 203 -4.34 13.77 -18.89
CA ILE A 203 -2.97 13.46 -18.48
C ILE A 203 -2.21 14.75 -18.41
N LYS A 204 -1.48 14.97 -17.31
CA LYS A 204 -0.52 16.06 -17.15
C LYS A 204 0.85 15.49 -16.86
N ILE A 205 1.85 15.93 -17.61
CA ILE A 205 3.26 15.52 -17.44
C ILE A 205 4.11 16.74 -17.17
N GLY A 206 4.74 16.76 -16.00
CA GLY A 206 5.67 17.80 -15.56
C GLY A 206 7.09 17.24 -15.41
N LEU A 207 7.75 16.93 -16.51
CA LEU A 207 9.11 16.40 -16.54
C LEU A 207 10.03 17.31 -17.36
N ASP A 208 11.34 17.29 -17.05
CA ASP A 208 12.37 18.00 -17.81
C ASP A 208 12.05 19.51 -18.02
N GLY A 209 11.49 20.15 -16.98
CA GLY A 209 11.10 21.56 -17.01
C GLY A 209 9.88 21.88 -17.90
N ARG A 210 9.32 20.88 -18.59
CA ARG A 210 8.11 21.01 -19.40
C ARG A 210 6.88 20.66 -18.56
N ASN A 211 5.75 21.31 -18.87
CA ASN A 211 4.47 21.03 -18.21
C ASN A 211 3.39 20.93 -19.28
N GLU A 212 3.05 19.70 -19.65
CA GLU A 212 2.20 19.43 -20.80
C GLU A 212 0.90 18.74 -20.39
N LYS A 213 -0.19 19.14 -21.04
CA LYS A 213 -1.48 18.45 -20.95
C LYS A 213 -1.68 17.63 -22.23
N LEU A 214 -1.80 16.32 -22.07
CA LEU A 214 -1.93 15.37 -23.17
C LEU A 214 -3.40 14.96 -23.36
N THR A 215 -3.81 14.84 -24.64
CA THR A 215 -5.14 14.44 -25.05
C THR A 215 -5.03 13.46 -26.21
N GLY A 216 -6.03 12.57 -26.37
CA GLY A 216 -6.00 11.54 -27.41
C GLY A 216 -4.98 10.45 -27.12
N SER A 217 -4.23 10.02 -28.10
CA SER A 217 -3.21 8.98 -27.96
C SER A 217 -1.92 9.37 -28.64
N GLY A 218 -0.81 8.95 -28.09
CA GLY A 218 0.50 9.28 -28.64
C GLY A 218 1.67 8.77 -27.82
N SER A 219 2.85 9.25 -28.19
CA SER A 219 4.10 9.02 -27.44
C SER A 219 4.96 10.26 -27.46
N ILE A 220 5.60 10.57 -26.33
CA ILE A 220 6.48 11.72 -26.15
C ILE A 220 7.65 11.34 -25.27
N SER A 221 8.81 11.94 -25.49
CA SER A 221 10.02 11.69 -24.70
C SER A 221 10.44 12.93 -23.92
N TYR A 222 10.92 12.71 -22.69
CA TYR A 222 11.43 13.72 -21.76
C TYR A 222 12.84 13.32 -21.32
N GLY A 223 13.75 14.28 -21.31
CA GLY A 223 15.13 14.05 -20.90
C GLY A 223 15.80 12.91 -21.68
N ASN A 224 16.54 12.07 -20.99
CA ASN A 224 17.26 10.92 -21.55
C ASN A 224 16.35 9.70 -21.88
N ALA A 225 15.05 9.76 -21.55
CA ALA A 225 14.04 8.74 -21.85
C ALA A 225 14.38 7.33 -21.30
N GLU A 226 15.02 7.25 -20.13
CA GLU A 226 15.42 5.96 -19.51
C GLU A 226 14.23 5.15 -18.99
N ALA A 227 13.23 5.82 -18.43
CA ALA A 227 12.03 5.14 -17.93
C ALA A 227 10.97 4.95 -19.02
N ASN A 228 10.31 3.79 -19.03
CA ASN A 228 9.17 3.53 -19.90
C ASN A 228 7.86 3.77 -19.13
N VAL A 229 7.06 4.72 -19.58
CA VAL A 229 5.79 5.10 -18.94
C VAL A 229 4.63 4.84 -19.89
N ASN A 230 3.72 3.95 -19.50
CA ASN A 230 2.49 3.67 -20.23
C ASN A 230 1.30 4.16 -19.40
N VAL A 231 0.46 5.03 -19.95
CA VAL A 231 -0.67 5.62 -19.24
C VAL A 231 -1.95 5.50 -20.05
N ASN A 232 -2.96 4.85 -19.45
CA ASN A 232 -4.29 4.75 -20.02
C ASN A 232 -5.31 5.41 -19.10
N VAL A 233 -5.99 6.46 -19.59
CA VAL A 233 -7.02 7.20 -18.84
C VAL A 233 -8.34 7.14 -19.60
N ALA A 234 -9.36 6.54 -18.99
CA ALA A 234 -10.70 6.52 -19.60
C ALA A 234 -11.43 7.85 -19.37
N SER A 235 -11.80 8.21 -18.11
CA SER A 235 -12.41 9.51 -17.80
C SER A 235 -11.83 10.18 -16.55
N GLY A 236 -10.82 9.63 -15.96
CA GLY A 236 -10.15 10.14 -14.77
C GLY A 236 -9.04 11.15 -15.06
N SER A 237 -8.11 11.26 -14.14
CA SER A 237 -6.96 12.15 -14.24
C SER A 237 -5.67 11.44 -13.81
N PHE A 238 -4.64 11.58 -14.62
CA PHE A 238 -3.29 11.16 -14.31
C PHE A 238 -2.34 12.36 -14.28
N ILE A 239 -1.49 12.44 -13.28
CA ILE A 239 -0.46 13.46 -13.14
C ILE A 239 0.87 12.75 -12.87
N LEU A 240 1.87 13.05 -13.66
CA LEU A 240 3.25 12.68 -13.42
C LEU A 240 4.08 13.96 -13.37
N ASP A 241 4.70 14.23 -12.25
CA ASP A 241 5.54 15.40 -12.07
C ASP A 241 6.84 15.08 -11.31
N THR A 242 7.68 16.06 -11.17
CA THR A 242 8.90 15.95 -10.37
C THR A 242 8.74 16.67 -9.04
N TYR A 243 9.35 16.13 -8.00
CA TYR A 243 9.53 16.85 -6.74
C TYR A 243 11.02 17.06 -6.46
N THR A 244 11.31 18.12 -5.72
CA THR A 244 12.63 18.33 -5.18
C THR A 244 12.63 17.74 -3.77
N LEU A 245 13.48 16.74 -3.51
CA LEU A 245 13.75 16.32 -2.15
C LEU A 245 14.28 17.57 -1.42
N SER A 246 13.57 18.07 -0.41
CA SER A 246 14.15 19.03 0.53
C SER A 246 15.23 18.29 1.32
N GLU A 247 16.49 18.72 1.14
CA GLU A 247 17.63 18.31 1.94
C GLU A 247 17.40 18.54 3.45
#